data_4a6d260f7e175b6726c2ce6a87552586
#
_entry.id   4a6d260f7e175b6726c2ce6a87552586
#
_cell.length_a   1.000
_cell.length_b   1.000
_cell.length_c   1.000
_cell.angle_alpha   90.00
_cell.angle_beta   90.00
_cell.angle_gamma   90.00
#
_symmetry.space_group_name_H-M   'P 1'
#
loop_
_entity.id
_entity.type
_entity.pdbx_description
1 polymer ?
#
loop_
_entity_poly.entity_id
_entity_poly.type
_entity_poly.pdbx_seq_one_letter_code
_entity_poly.pdbx_strand_id
1 'polypeptide(L)'
;HMYSFIIAGGEVRGIELRPDSDFFDDLQRVYRQTFPRPKILVINFPHNPTTAVVDLKFFKKIVAFAKEHNVIVIHDLAYADLVFDGYKAPSFLQVPGAKDVGVEFYTLSKAYNMPGWRVGFCCGNREVVGALAKIKSYLDYGIFQPLQIASVIALNGPQDCVKETVLRYQKRRDVLVSGLNRIG
;
A
#
# COMPACT_ATOMS: atom_id res chain seq x y z
N HIS A 1 8.06 -5.69 -2.94
CA HIS A 1 7.69 -6.47 -1.74
C HIS A 1 8.26 -7.89 -1.75
N MET A 2 8.26 -8.57 -2.91
CA MET A 2 8.70 -9.97 -3.04
C MET A 2 10.07 -10.25 -2.40
N TYR A 3 11.08 -9.47 -2.73
CA TYR A 3 12.44 -9.69 -2.22
C TYR A 3 12.57 -9.55 -0.70
N SER A 4 11.76 -8.71 -0.05
CA SER A 4 11.77 -8.58 1.41
C SER A 4 11.39 -9.89 2.11
N PHE A 5 10.42 -10.62 1.55
CA PHE A 5 10.03 -11.93 2.07
C PHE A 5 11.07 -13.00 1.79
N ILE A 6 11.67 -12.99 0.60
CA ILE A 6 12.74 -13.94 0.22
C ILE A 6 13.95 -13.76 1.13
N ILE A 7 14.38 -12.52 1.39
CA ILE A 7 15.49 -12.21 2.30
C ILE A 7 15.19 -12.68 3.73
N ALA A 8 13.92 -12.60 4.15
CA ALA A 8 13.47 -13.12 5.45
C ALA A 8 13.31 -14.67 5.49
N GLY A 9 13.65 -15.37 4.41
CA GLY A 9 13.53 -16.84 4.32
C GLY A 9 12.12 -17.33 3.99
N GLY A 10 11.23 -16.44 3.54
CA GLY A 10 9.87 -16.78 3.14
C GLY A 10 9.74 -17.14 1.67
N GLU A 11 8.72 -17.92 1.33
CA GLU A 11 8.31 -18.17 -0.04
C GLU A 11 7.21 -17.20 -0.48
N VAL A 12 7.24 -16.82 -1.76
CA VAL A 12 6.27 -15.90 -2.35
C VAL A 12 5.53 -16.57 -3.49
N ARG A 13 4.22 -16.35 -3.53
CA ARG A 13 3.36 -16.72 -4.65
C ARG A 13 2.68 -15.46 -5.17
N GLY A 14 2.90 -15.15 -6.45
CA GLY A 14 2.30 -13.99 -7.11
C GLY A 14 0.87 -14.26 -7.54
N ILE A 15 0.03 -13.22 -7.44
CA ILE A 15 -1.28 -13.16 -8.08
C ILE A 15 -1.19 -12.06 -9.13
N GLU A 16 -1.39 -12.42 -10.39
CA GLU A 16 -1.36 -11.45 -11.46
C GLU A 16 -2.62 -10.56 -11.44
N LEU A 17 -2.41 -9.26 -11.55
CA LEU A 17 -3.50 -8.30 -11.73
C LEU A 17 -3.77 -8.15 -13.23
N ARG A 18 -4.75 -8.89 -13.73
CA ARG A 18 -5.17 -8.86 -15.13
C ARG A 18 -6.56 -8.23 -15.26
N PRO A 19 -6.80 -7.44 -16.32
CA PRO A 19 -8.11 -6.80 -16.52
C PRO A 19 -9.25 -7.81 -16.76
N ASP A 20 -8.93 -8.99 -17.25
CA ASP A 20 -9.85 -10.05 -17.69
C ASP A 20 -10.03 -11.17 -16.66
N SER A 21 -9.42 -11.08 -15.46
CA SER A 21 -9.57 -12.07 -14.40
C SER A 21 -10.24 -11.49 -13.14
N ASP A 22 -10.97 -12.34 -12.40
CA ASP A 22 -11.43 -11.98 -11.07
C ASP A 22 -10.30 -12.22 -10.07
N PHE A 23 -9.86 -11.12 -9.43
CA PHE A 23 -8.80 -11.16 -8.42
C PHE A 23 -9.11 -12.14 -7.28
N PHE A 24 -10.38 -12.24 -6.85
CA PHE A 24 -10.73 -13.08 -5.71
C PHE A 24 -10.75 -14.56 -6.06
N ASP A 25 -11.11 -14.92 -7.28
CA ASP A 25 -10.99 -16.29 -7.78
C ASP A 25 -9.53 -16.71 -7.84
N ASP A 26 -8.66 -15.85 -8.37
CA ASP A 26 -7.22 -16.10 -8.39
C ASP A 26 -6.61 -16.18 -6.99
N LEU A 27 -7.01 -15.29 -6.06
CA LEU A 27 -6.60 -15.33 -4.66
C LEU A 27 -6.98 -16.66 -3.99
N GLN A 28 -8.23 -17.09 -4.14
CA GLN A 28 -8.72 -18.34 -3.60
C GLN A 28 -7.99 -19.55 -4.20
N ARG A 29 -7.77 -19.54 -5.52
CA ARG A 29 -7.05 -20.60 -6.22
C ARG A 29 -5.61 -20.71 -5.72
N VAL A 30 -4.86 -19.61 -5.69
CA VAL A 30 -3.47 -19.58 -5.21
C VAL A 30 -3.39 -20.01 -3.74
N TYR A 31 -4.31 -19.54 -2.89
CA TYR A 31 -4.35 -19.95 -1.49
C TYR A 31 -4.56 -21.45 -1.34
N ARG A 32 -5.53 -22.05 -2.08
CA ARG A 32 -5.83 -23.49 -1.99
C ARG A 32 -4.73 -24.39 -2.57
N GLN A 33 -3.99 -23.90 -3.56
CA GLN A 33 -2.93 -24.67 -4.23
C GLN A 33 -1.55 -24.53 -3.58
N THR A 34 -1.37 -23.61 -2.62
CA THR A 34 -0.07 -23.38 -1.96
C THR A 34 0.01 -24.14 -0.64
N PHE A 35 1.10 -24.86 -0.44
CA PHE A 35 1.42 -25.57 0.81
C PHE A 35 2.88 -25.29 1.21
N PRO A 36 3.14 -25.01 2.50
CA PRO A 36 2.15 -24.73 3.55
C PRO A 36 1.26 -23.53 3.18
N ARG A 37 0.09 -23.42 3.82
CA ARG A 37 -0.85 -22.31 3.53
C ARG A 37 -0.20 -20.94 3.74
N PRO A 38 -0.43 -19.96 2.84
CA PRO A 38 0.05 -18.60 3.02
C PRO A 38 -0.46 -17.98 4.32
N LYS A 39 0.43 -17.29 5.02
CA LYS A 39 0.11 -16.59 6.28
C LYS A 39 -0.03 -15.09 6.10
N ILE A 40 0.48 -14.56 4.99
CA ILE A 40 0.51 -13.12 4.72
C ILE A 40 0.00 -12.88 3.30
N LEU A 41 -0.89 -11.91 3.16
CA LEU A 41 -1.33 -11.35 1.89
C LEU A 41 -0.81 -9.92 1.78
N VAL A 42 0.00 -9.64 0.76
CA VAL A 42 0.46 -8.28 0.46
C VAL A 42 -0.31 -7.73 -0.71
N ILE A 43 -0.90 -6.55 -0.53
CA ILE A 43 -1.62 -5.82 -1.56
C ILE A 43 -1.11 -4.39 -1.64
N ASN A 44 -1.18 -3.78 -2.83
CA ASN A 44 -0.76 -2.40 -3.07
C ASN A 44 -1.80 -1.73 -3.98
N PHE A 45 -2.56 -0.79 -3.45
CA PHE A 45 -3.54 -0.02 -4.20
C PHE A 45 -3.59 1.42 -3.70
N PRO A 46 -3.50 2.44 -4.57
CA PRO A 46 -3.28 2.38 -6.03
C PRO A 46 -2.00 1.61 -6.39
N HIS A 47 -2.07 0.78 -7.44
CA HIS A 47 -1.06 -0.23 -7.73
C HIS A 47 0.09 0.30 -8.60
N ASN A 48 1.31 0.00 -8.20
CA ASN A 48 2.50 0.18 -9.02
C ASN A 48 2.95 -1.19 -9.58
N PRO A 49 3.01 -1.41 -10.91
CA PRO A 49 3.01 -0.40 -11.97
C PRO A 49 1.70 -0.25 -12.76
N THR A 50 0.65 -1.04 -12.47
CA THR A 50 -0.53 -1.12 -13.35
C THR A 50 -1.49 0.06 -13.23
N THR A 51 -1.30 0.93 -12.24
CA THR A 51 -2.20 2.04 -11.88
C THR A 51 -3.62 1.60 -11.46
N ALA A 52 -3.87 0.30 -11.29
CA ALA A 52 -5.14 -0.23 -10.84
C ALA A 52 -5.55 0.38 -9.49
N VAL A 53 -6.84 0.67 -9.37
CA VAL A 53 -7.46 1.22 -8.16
C VAL A 53 -8.61 0.33 -7.71
N VAL A 54 -8.97 0.42 -6.44
CA VAL A 54 -10.02 -0.39 -5.83
C VAL A 54 -10.96 0.47 -4.99
N ASP A 55 -12.15 -0.03 -4.74
CA ASP A 55 -13.10 0.61 -3.83
C ASP A 55 -13.08 -0.05 -2.43
N LEU A 56 -13.89 0.50 -1.53
CA LEU A 56 -14.00 -0.03 -0.17
C LEU A 56 -14.64 -1.44 -0.14
N LYS A 57 -15.43 -1.82 -1.16
CA LYS A 57 -16.03 -3.17 -1.26
C LYS A 57 -14.95 -4.23 -1.48
N PHE A 58 -13.93 -3.90 -2.26
CA PHE A 58 -12.75 -4.75 -2.43
C PHE A 58 -12.10 -5.06 -1.08
N PHE A 59 -11.82 -4.04 -0.27
CA PHE A 59 -11.20 -4.25 1.05
C PHE A 59 -12.11 -5.00 2.03
N LYS A 60 -13.44 -4.85 1.93
CA LYS A 60 -14.38 -5.69 2.72
C LYS A 60 -14.20 -7.18 2.41
N LYS A 61 -14.07 -7.55 1.12
CA LYS A 61 -13.80 -8.93 0.72
C LYS A 61 -12.43 -9.41 1.20
N ILE A 62 -11.40 -8.55 1.17
CA ILE A 62 -10.06 -8.88 1.70
C ILE A 62 -10.12 -9.16 3.21
N VAL A 63 -10.81 -8.32 3.98
CA VAL A 63 -10.96 -8.53 5.43
C VAL A 63 -11.71 -9.83 5.72
N ALA A 64 -12.77 -10.14 4.97
CA ALA A 64 -13.51 -11.40 5.12
C ALA A 64 -12.61 -12.61 4.84
N PHE A 65 -11.89 -12.60 3.72
CA PHE A 65 -10.90 -13.63 3.37
C PHE A 65 -9.84 -13.81 4.46
N ALA A 66 -9.28 -12.71 4.94
CA ALA A 66 -8.23 -12.72 5.95
C ALA A 66 -8.72 -13.34 7.28
N LYS A 67 -9.94 -13.03 7.71
CA LYS A 67 -10.58 -13.61 8.90
C LYS A 67 -10.86 -15.09 8.72
N GLU A 68 -11.44 -15.50 7.59
CA GLU A 68 -11.77 -16.88 7.28
C GLU A 68 -10.53 -17.80 7.29
N HIS A 69 -9.42 -17.30 6.76
CA HIS A 69 -8.22 -18.09 6.54
C HIS A 69 -7.08 -17.82 7.53
N ASN A 70 -7.30 -16.96 8.52
CA ASN A 70 -6.28 -16.52 9.48
C ASN A 70 -5.01 -16.01 8.80
N VAL A 71 -5.19 -15.12 7.83
CA VAL A 71 -4.12 -14.49 7.04
C VAL A 71 -3.93 -13.05 7.49
N ILE A 72 -2.69 -12.61 7.67
CA ILE A 72 -2.35 -11.21 7.94
C ILE A 72 -2.28 -10.44 6.63
N VAL A 73 -2.96 -9.31 6.57
CA VAL A 73 -2.93 -8.41 5.40
C VAL A 73 -1.90 -7.31 5.61
N ILE A 74 -1.06 -7.10 4.62
CA ILE A 74 -0.17 -5.94 4.53
C ILE A 74 -0.61 -5.12 3.32
N HIS A 75 -1.16 -3.93 3.57
CA HIS A 75 -1.54 -3.00 2.52
C HIS A 75 -0.48 -1.91 2.37
N ASP A 76 0.12 -1.80 1.18
CA ASP A 76 1.00 -0.68 0.82
C ASP A 76 0.17 0.42 0.16
N LEU A 77 -0.06 1.50 0.89
CA LEU A 77 -0.83 2.67 0.48
C LEU A 77 0.08 3.85 0.08
N ALA A 78 1.18 3.56 -0.60
CA ALA A 78 2.18 4.59 -0.97
C ALA A 78 1.63 5.70 -1.87
N TYR A 79 0.58 5.44 -2.64
CA TYR A 79 0.01 6.37 -3.60
C TYR A 79 -1.37 6.90 -3.20
N ALA A 80 -1.70 6.91 -1.90
CA ALA A 80 -2.99 7.36 -1.38
C ALA A 80 -3.46 8.69 -1.94
N ASP A 81 -2.56 9.67 -2.00
CA ASP A 81 -2.86 11.04 -2.36
C ASP A 81 -2.46 11.40 -3.81
N LEU A 82 -1.71 10.52 -4.51
CA LEU A 82 -1.38 10.71 -5.92
C LEU A 82 -2.41 10.03 -6.82
N VAL A 83 -3.62 10.51 -6.75
CA VAL A 83 -4.79 10.03 -7.48
C VAL A 83 -5.44 11.18 -8.24
N PHE A 84 -6.17 10.88 -9.32
CA PHE A 84 -6.64 11.85 -10.29
C PHE A 84 -8.14 11.74 -10.53
N ASP A 85 -8.70 12.71 -11.23
CA ASP A 85 -10.07 12.67 -11.75
C ASP A 85 -11.14 12.51 -10.65
N GLY A 86 -10.86 13.06 -9.45
CA GLY A 86 -11.80 13.02 -8.33
C GLY A 86 -11.86 11.69 -7.57
N TYR A 87 -11.08 10.68 -7.99
CA TYR A 87 -10.95 9.45 -7.22
C TYR A 87 -10.28 9.73 -5.88
N LYS A 88 -10.72 9.00 -4.85
CA LYS A 88 -10.09 9.01 -3.53
C LYS A 88 -9.74 7.57 -3.16
N ALA A 89 -8.47 7.30 -2.96
CA ALA A 89 -8.02 5.97 -2.55
C ALA A 89 -8.55 5.65 -1.14
N PRO A 90 -9.32 4.57 -0.98
CA PRO A 90 -9.75 4.16 0.34
C PRO A 90 -8.57 3.56 1.13
N SER A 91 -8.53 3.81 2.43
CA SER A 91 -7.67 3.06 3.33
C SER A 91 -8.30 1.70 3.64
N PHE A 92 -7.49 0.66 3.65
CA PHE A 92 -7.88 -0.67 4.13
C PHE A 92 -8.43 -0.61 5.56
N LEU A 93 -7.86 0.25 6.40
CA LEU A 93 -8.25 0.40 7.80
C LEU A 93 -9.62 1.06 8.03
N GLN A 94 -10.27 1.58 6.96
CA GLN A 94 -11.66 2.05 7.03
C GLN A 94 -12.67 0.90 7.16
N VAL A 95 -12.27 -0.33 6.83
CA VAL A 95 -13.16 -1.49 6.95
C VAL A 95 -13.23 -1.95 8.41
N PRO A 96 -14.43 -2.11 8.98
CA PRO A 96 -14.60 -2.69 10.31
C PRO A 96 -13.91 -4.05 10.44
N GLY A 97 -13.06 -4.20 11.46
CA GLY A 97 -12.27 -5.41 11.69
C GLY A 97 -10.99 -5.53 10.88
N ALA A 98 -10.65 -4.56 10.04
CA ALA A 98 -9.37 -4.56 9.32
C ALA A 98 -8.16 -4.53 10.27
N LYS A 99 -8.26 -3.77 11.37
CA LYS A 99 -7.20 -3.71 12.40
C LYS A 99 -6.98 -5.03 13.14
N ASP A 100 -7.93 -5.95 13.07
CA ASP A 100 -7.75 -7.27 13.69
C ASP A 100 -6.84 -8.17 12.83
N VAL A 101 -6.85 -7.96 11.52
CA VAL A 101 -6.23 -8.86 10.54
C VAL A 101 -5.11 -8.24 9.71
N GLY A 102 -4.80 -6.95 9.88
CA GLY A 102 -3.76 -6.39 9.03
C GLY A 102 -3.24 -5.02 9.42
N VAL A 103 -2.28 -4.58 8.63
CA VAL A 103 -1.61 -3.28 8.74
C VAL A 103 -1.59 -2.58 7.39
N GLU A 104 -1.45 -1.26 7.46
CA GLU A 104 -1.31 -0.38 6.32
C GLU A 104 -0.04 0.45 6.44
N PHE A 105 0.73 0.50 5.37
CA PHE A 105 1.92 1.33 5.26
C PHE A 105 1.64 2.58 4.43
N TYR A 106 2.08 3.72 4.92
CA TYR A 106 2.04 4.99 4.23
C TYR A 106 3.44 5.59 4.15
N THR A 107 3.70 6.42 3.15
CA THR A 107 4.99 7.08 2.96
C THR A 107 4.82 8.54 2.55
N LEU A 108 5.72 9.40 3.03
CA LEU A 108 5.79 10.80 2.62
C LEU A 108 6.55 10.96 1.28
N SER A 109 7.16 9.89 0.79
CA SER A 109 8.00 9.91 -0.42
C SER A 109 7.27 10.41 -1.67
N LYS A 110 5.96 10.12 -1.78
CA LYS A 110 5.18 10.37 -2.99
C LYS A 110 4.40 11.68 -2.90
N ALA A 111 3.39 11.75 -2.04
CA ALA A 111 2.51 12.91 -1.91
C ALA A 111 3.26 14.19 -1.51
N TYR A 112 4.20 14.08 -0.59
CA TYR A 112 4.98 15.20 -0.07
C TYR A 112 6.30 15.44 -0.81
N ASN A 113 6.57 14.66 -1.87
CA ASN A 113 7.80 14.76 -2.65
C ASN A 113 9.09 14.66 -1.78
N MET A 114 9.07 13.75 -0.80
CA MET A 114 10.13 13.53 0.17
C MET A 114 10.79 12.14 0.03
N PRO A 115 11.17 11.67 -1.19
CA PRO A 115 11.67 10.30 -1.35
C PRO A 115 13.04 10.09 -0.67
N GLY A 116 13.91 11.10 -0.66
CA GLY A 116 15.23 11.03 -0.03
C GLY A 116 15.21 11.05 1.49
N TRP A 117 14.11 11.48 2.10
CA TRP A 117 13.96 11.59 3.55
C TRP A 117 13.73 10.24 4.23
N ARG A 118 13.32 9.23 3.49
CA ARG A 118 13.09 7.86 3.94
C ARG A 118 12.12 7.75 5.13
N VAL A 119 11.01 8.49 5.09
CA VAL A 119 9.99 8.49 6.14
C VAL A 119 8.69 7.85 5.66
N GLY A 120 8.16 6.99 6.50
CA GLY A 120 6.85 6.39 6.38
C GLY A 120 6.39 5.87 7.74
N PHE A 121 5.17 5.37 7.81
CA PHE A 121 4.64 4.80 9.04
C PHE A 121 3.76 3.58 8.74
N CYS A 122 3.55 2.78 9.77
CA CYS A 122 2.70 1.59 9.74
C CYS A 122 1.62 1.72 10.81
N CYS A 123 0.39 1.48 10.41
CA CYS A 123 -0.77 1.51 11.31
C CYS A 123 -1.57 0.21 11.17
N GLY A 124 -2.30 -0.19 12.23
CA GLY A 124 -3.21 -1.32 12.16
C GLY A 124 -3.09 -2.29 13.31
N ASN A 125 -2.97 -3.58 13.00
CA ASN A 125 -2.91 -4.64 13.99
C ASN A 125 -1.79 -4.42 15.01
N ARG A 126 -2.13 -4.43 16.30
CA ARG A 126 -1.22 -4.10 17.41
C ARG A 126 -0.02 -5.06 17.49
N GLU A 127 -0.24 -6.34 17.23
CA GLU A 127 0.83 -7.34 17.34
C GLU A 127 1.83 -7.18 16.20
N VAL A 128 1.35 -6.95 14.97
CA VAL A 128 2.19 -6.72 13.79
C VAL A 128 2.98 -5.42 13.93
N VAL A 129 2.34 -4.33 14.37
CA VAL A 129 3.02 -3.05 14.65
C VAL A 129 4.05 -3.23 15.77
N GLY A 130 3.72 -3.97 16.83
CA GLY A 130 4.63 -4.29 17.92
C GLY A 130 5.85 -5.12 17.47
N ALA A 131 5.64 -6.10 16.59
CA ALA A 131 6.72 -6.89 16.00
C ALA A 131 7.65 -6.02 15.13
N LEU A 132 7.07 -5.11 14.32
CA LEU A 132 7.83 -4.14 13.53
C LEU A 132 8.66 -3.22 14.45
N ALA A 133 8.06 -2.67 15.50
CA ALA A 133 8.76 -1.81 16.46
C ALA A 133 9.92 -2.56 17.14
N LYS A 134 9.69 -3.80 17.53
CA LYS A 134 10.73 -4.65 18.13
C LYS A 134 11.91 -4.87 17.19
N ILE A 135 11.67 -5.26 15.94
CA ILE A 135 12.76 -5.50 14.98
C ILE A 135 13.52 -4.19 14.66
N LYS A 136 12.81 -3.06 14.50
CA LYS A 136 13.42 -1.76 14.26
C LYS A 136 14.33 -1.32 15.42
N SER A 137 13.99 -1.62 16.66
CA SER A 137 14.83 -1.28 17.80
C SER A 137 16.21 -1.95 17.80
N TYR A 138 16.38 -3.02 17.02
CA TYR A 138 17.67 -3.68 16.83
C TYR A 138 18.35 -3.34 15.50
N LEU A 139 17.57 -3.02 14.45
CA LEU A 139 18.11 -2.77 13.12
C LEU A 139 18.61 -1.34 12.91
N ASP A 140 17.85 -0.35 13.37
CA ASP A 140 18.14 1.06 13.06
C ASP A 140 17.91 2.03 14.24
N TYR A 141 17.51 1.53 15.40
CA TYR A 141 17.18 2.32 16.60
C TYR A 141 16.14 3.43 16.42
N GLY A 142 15.57 3.56 15.22
CA GLY A 142 14.58 4.56 14.86
C GLY A 142 15.07 5.56 13.81
N ILE A 143 14.16 6.47 13.45
CA ILE A 143 14.44 7.51 12.46
C ILE A 143 15.05 8.72 13.17
N PHE A 144 16.02 9.38 12.53
CA PHE A 144 16.62 10.63 13.01
C PHE A 144 15.54 11.66 13.37
N GLN A 145 15.58 12.14 14.62
CA GLN A 145 14.50 12.93 15.22
C GLN A 145 14.06 14.17 14.41
N PRO A 146 14.96 14.97 13.81
CA PRO A 146 14.56 16.08 12.96
C PRO A 146 13.67 15.69 11.78
N LEU A 147 13.88 14.50 11.21
CA LEU A 147 13.03 13.97 10.11
C LEU A 147 11.63 13.62 10.62
N GLN A 148 11.52 13.11 11.86
CA GLN A 148 10.24 12.85 12.48
C GLN A 148 9.47 14.14 12.72
N ILE A 149 10.14 15.18 13.26
CA ILE A 149 9.53 16.50 13.49
C ILE A 149 9.06 17.12 12.15
N ALA A 150 9.92 17.10 11.12
CA ALA A 150 9.55 17.59 9.80
C ALA A 150 8.35 16.83 9.22
N SER A 151 8.26 15.53 9.45
CA SER A 151 7.12 14.71 9.01
C SER A 151 5.83 15.07 9.74
N VAL A 152 5.91 15.34 11.05
CA VAL A 152 4.76 15.83 11.83
C VAL A 152 4.26 17.16 11.30
N ILE A 153 5.17 18.08 10.96
CA ILE A 153 4.82 19.38 10.36
C ILE A 153 4.19 19.18 8.99
N ALA A 154 4.75 18.31 8.14
CA ALA A 154 4.20 18.02 6.81
C ALA A 154 2.79 17.44 6.88
N LEU A 155 2.54 16.52 7.81
CA LEU A 155 1.24 15.84 7.94
C LEU A 155 0.16 16.73 8.56
N ASN A 156 0.52 17.63 9.49
CA ASN A 156 -0.43 18.49 10.20
C ASN A 156 -0.53 19.91 9.62
N GLY A 157 0.40 20.28 8.76
CA GLY A 157 0.43 21.59 8.10
C GLY A 157 -0.57 21.71 6.94
N PRO A 158 -0.53 22.85 6.22
CA PRO A 158 -1.33 23.05 5.00
C PRO A 158 -1.02 21.99 3.96
N GLN A 159 -2.04 21.43 3.31
CA GLN A 159 -1.94 20.36 2.33
C GLN A 159 -1.91 20.87 0.87
N ASP A 160 -1.66 22.14 0.66
CA ASP A 160 -1.66 22.75 -0.69
C ASP A 160 -0.50 22.20 -1.55
N CYS A 161 0.65 21.90 -0.94
CA CYS A 161 1.77 21.27 -1.63
C CYS A 161 1.42 19.88 -2.22
N VAL A 162 0.57 19.12 -1.54
CA VAL A 162 0.06 17.82 -2.02
C VAL A 162 -0.86 18.04 -3.21
N LYS A 163 -1.82 18.99 -3.10
CA LYS A 163 -2.75 19.36 -4.19
C LYS A 163 -2.00 19.82 -5.44
N GLU A 164 -1.01 20.70 -5.28
CA GLU A 164 -0.17 21.19 -6.38
C GLU A 164 0.61 20.03 -7.04
N THR A 165 1.15 19.12 -6.24
CA THR A 165 1.84 17.92 -6.73
C THR A 165 0.89 17.06 -7.57
N VAL A 166 -0.30 16.78 -7.07
CA VAL A 166 -1.34 16.02 -7.80
C VAL A 166 -1.69 16.69 -9.13
N LEU A 167 -2.00 17.98 -9.14
CA LEU A 167 -2.33 18.72 -10.36
C LEU A 167 -1.20 18.69 -11.39
N ARG A 168 0.06 18.79 -10.94
CA ARG A 168 1.24 18.71 -11.81
C ARG A 168 1.37 17.32 -12.44
N TYR A 169 1.18 16.26 -11.67
CA TYR A 169 1.23 14.89 -12.19
C TYR A 169 0.05 14.57 -13.09
N GLN A 170 -1.15 15.05 -12.76
CA GLN A 170 -2.32 14.90 -13.62
C GLN A 170 -2.09 15.54 -15.00
N LYS A 171 -1.58 16.77 -15.04
CA LYS A 171 -1.22 17.45 -16.30
C LYS A 171 -0.19 16.67 -17.10
N ARG A 172 0.85 16.13 -16.45
CA ARG A 172 1.89 15.31 -17.11
C ARG A 172 1.31 14.04 -17.69
N ARG A 173 0.44 13.35 -16.94
CA ARG A 173 -0.30 12.17 -17.40
C ARG A 173 -1.11 12.49 -18.66
N ASP A 174 -1.88 13.57 -18.63
CA ASP A 174 -2.77 13.94 -19.74
C ASP A 174 -1.98 14.21 -21.02
N VAL A 175 -0.87 14.92 -20.91
CA VAL A 175 0.02 15.19 -22.05
C VAL A 175 0.64 13.89 -22.58
N LEU A 176 1.13 13.01 -21.69
CA LEU A 176 1.75 11.74 -22.07
C LEU A 176 0.74 10.81 -22.75
N VAL A 177 -0.42 10.60 -22.13
CA VAL A 177 -1.46 9.70 -22.67
C VAL A 177 -1.98 10.22 -24.02
N SER A 178 -2.26 11.51 -24.10
CA SER A 178 -2.68 12.14 -25.35
C SER A 178 -1.60 12.04 -26.45
N GLY A 179 -0.32 12.15 -26.07
CA GLY A 179 0.80 11.99 -26.99
C GLY A 179 0.92 10.56 -27.52
N LEU A 180 0.87 9.58 -26.62
CA LEU A 180 0.95 8.15 -26.98
C LEU A 180 -0.21 7.73 -27.86
N ASN A 181 -1.43 8.12 -27.54
CA ASN A 181 -2.61 7.78 -28.35
C ASN A 181 -2.59 8.36 -29.78
N ARG A 182 -1.75 9.38 -30.04
CA ARG A 182 -1.58 9.95 -31.39
C ARG A 182 -0.62 9.17 -32.28
N ILE A 183 0.28 8.44 -31.65
CA ILE A 183 1.32 7.68 -32.39
C ILE A 183 1.03 6.18 -32.48
N GLY A 184 -0.08 5.69 -31.92
CA GLY A 184 -0.52 4.28 -31.92
C GLY A 184 -0.09 3.54 -30.67
#